data_cf472c416fc7a9c425da9954cd7d4a39
#
_entry.id   cf472c416fc7a9c425da9954cd7d4a39
#
_cell.length_a   1.000
_cell.length_b   1.000
_cell.length_c   1.000
_cell.angle_alpha   90.00
_cell.angle_beta   90.00
_cell.angle_gamma   90.00
#
_symmetry.space_group_name_H-M   'P 1'
#
loop_
_entity.id
_entity.type
_entity.pdbx_description
1 polymer ?
#
loop_
_entity_poly.entity_id
_entity_poly.type
_entity_poly.pdbx_seq_one_letter_code
_entity_poly.pdbx_strand_id
1 'polypeptide(L)'
;MTNLDITVSHSQASERDATFRKIIWRLIPFLTLVWFLAWIDRVNVGFAKLTMMDELQWSDAVYGAGAGIFFLGYFLFELPSNLVLQRIGAPKTIMRIALGWGVTCLLMAFIVSPWQFYLLRFLMGAFEAGLQPGVILYLTYWLPSHRRGKALAFFISASALSLMLGSPIAAFIMSHFDGAAGHSGWQWLFIIEGIPSIVAGIAAYFILSDKPENASWLSTSEKQHVHVEMSSENKTLSHREHSALKSLASPSMWALIAIFFCIVAGNSTLVFYGPSLVKEAGITDISTLGWVMSGIYLCGWLGMIGNGWLSDKAQEVRWHTAVAAFLGAAGLLICSFAIGHGSLAGVVFGLAISAAGTMGAIPVFWKLPSFYMSGTAIVAGLAIINSIANLAGYFAPQLLGFFKQSTGQFTTGLITIAAVEFLAVAITILCIRKSDLSK
;
A
#
# COMPACT_ATOMS: atom_id res chain seq x y z
N MET A 1 15.31 -7.38 -48.16
CA MET A 1 14.21 -7.92 -47.37
C MET A 1 12.99 -8.00 -48.28
N THR A 2 12.52 -9.19 -48.53
CA THR A 2 11.36 -9.44 -49.39
C THR A 2 10.05 -9.17 -48.65
N ASN A 3 8.97 -8.84 -49.37
CA ASN A 3 7.63 -8.63 -48.77
C ASN A 3 7.17 -9.83 -47.88
N LEU A 4 7.69 -11.04 -48.14
CA LEU A 4 7.45 -12.22 -47.33
C LEU A 4 8.12 -12.13 -45.96
N ASP A 5 9.34 -11.58 -45.84
CA ASP A 5 10.06 -11.42 -44.57
C ASP A 5 9.37 -10.40 -43.67
N ILE A 6 8.78 -9.36 -44.24
CA ILE A 6 8.04 -8.34 -43.50
C ILE A 6 6.72 -8.89 -42.97
N THR A 7 5.98 -9.68 -43.77
CA THR A 7 4.71 -10.28 -43.33
C THR A 7 4.90 -11.35 -42.27
N VAL A 8 5.93 -12.17 -42.35
CA VAL A 8 6.28 -13.18 -41.34
C VAL A 8 6.70 -12.49 -40.03
N SER A 9 7.49 -11.42 -40.10
CA SER A 9 7.91 -10.63 -38.95
C SER A 9 6.71 -9.96 -38.24
N HIS A 10 5.76 -9.40 -38.98
CA HIS A 10 4.52 -8.81 -38.44
C HIS A 10 3.60 -9.85 -37.79
N SER A 11 3.45 -11.03 -38.36
CA SER A 11 2.66 -12.13 -37.79
C SER A 11 3.24 -12.60 -36.46
N GLN A 12 4.54 -12.82 -36.38
CA GLN A 12 5.25 -13.25 -35.16
C GLN A 12 5.19 -12.18 -34.04
N ALA A 13 5.26 -10.90 -34.40
CA ALA A 13 5.10 -9.81 -33.44
C ALA A 13 3.68 -9.78 -32.86
N SER A 14 2.66 -9.95 -33.70
CA SER A 14 1.25 -10.01 -33.30
C SER A 14 0.97 -11.20 -32.38
N GLU A 15 1.52 -12.38 -32.66
CA GLU A 15 1.37 -13.57 -31.82
C GLU A 15 2.04 -13.41 -30.45
N ARG A 16 3.21 -12.78 -30.41
CA ARG A 16 3.89 -12.42 -29.15
C ARG A 16 3.05 -11.47 -28.30
N ASP A 17 2.53 -10.42 -28.92
CA ASP A 17 1.67 -9.46 -28.22
C ASP A 17 0.39 -10.12 -27.68
N ALA A 18 -0.21 -11.04 -28.43
CA ALA A 18 -1.35 -11.82 -27.97
C ALA A 18 -1.01 -12.71 -26.77
N THR A 19 0.18 -13.35 -26.79
CA THR A 19 0.67 -14.16 -25.66
C THR A 19 0.80 -13.34 -24.39
N PHE A 20 1.47 -12.18 -24.43
CA PHE A 20 1.62 -11.33 -23.25
C PHE A 20 0.31 -10.70 -22.79
N ARG A 21 -0.60 -10.36 -23.69
CA ARG A 21 -1.94 -9.90 -23.35
C ARG A 21 -2.71 -10.99 -22.58
N LYS A 22 -2.63 -12.26 -23.02
CA LYS A 22 -3.23 -13.41 -22.32
C LYS A 22 -2.66 -13.58 -20.91
N ILE A 23 -1.33 -13.45 -20.75
CA ILE A 23 -0.64 -13.51 -19.45
C ILE A 23 -1.13 -12.39 -18.54
N ILE A 24 -1.14 -11.14 -19.02
CA ILE A 24 -1.58 -9.97 -18.26
C ILE A 24 -3.02 -10.15 -17.80
N TRP A 25 -3.95 -10.51 -18.70
CA TRP A 25 -5.36 -10.68 -18.36
C TRP A 25 -5.64 -11.85 -17.41
N ARG A 26 -4.76 -12.85 -17.36
CA ARG A 26 -4.90 -13.97 -16.43
C ARG A 26 -4.34 -13.67 -15.05
N LEU A 27 -3.17 -13.02 -14.97
CA LEU A 27 -2.46 -12.84 -13.71
C LEU A 27 -2.84 -11.53 -12.99
N ILE A 28 -2.89 -10.41 -13.73
CA ILE A 28 -3.00 -9.09 -13.12
C ILE A 28 -4.33 -8.86 -12.43
N PRO A 29 -5.50 -9.20 -13.00
CA PRO A 29 -6.78 -9.00 -12.29
C PRO A 29 -6.84 -9.76 -10.98
N PHE A 30 -6.36 -11.01 -10.95
CA PHE A 30 -6.36 -11.81 -9.74
C PHE A 30 -5.39 -11.25 -8.68
N LEU A 31 -4.17 -10.91 -9.05
CA LEU A 31 -3.19 -10.30 -8.14
C LEU A 31 -3.69 -8.94 -7.62
N THR A 32 -4.35 -8.17 -8.48
CA THR A 32 -4.98 -6.89 -8.11
C THR A 32 -6.12 -7.11 -7.11
N LEU A 33 -6.94 -8.14 -7.29
CA LEU A 33 -7.98 -8.51 -6.33
C LEU A 33 -7.37 -8.89 -4.97
N VAL A 34 -6.31 -9.70 -4.95
CA VAL A 34 -5.60 -10.08 -3.71
C VAL A 34 -5.06 -8.84 -3.00
N TRP A 35 -4.48 -7.90 -3.75
CA TRP A 35 -3.96 -6.64 -3.20
C TRP A 35 -5.07 -5.70 -2.72
N PHE A 36 -6.19 -5.67 -3.43
CA PHE A 36 -7.39 -4.92 -3.02
C PHE A 36 -7.94 -5.44 -1.69
N LEU A 37 -8.06 -6.76 -1.52
CA LEU A 37 -8.51 -7.37 -0.27
C LEU A 37 -7.54 -7.10 0.88
N ALA A 38 -6.22 -7.19 0.64
CA ALA A 38 -5.22 -6.89 1.66
C ALA A 38 -5.36 -5.44 2.19
N TRP A 39 -5.64 -4.48 1.32
CA TRP A 39 -5.85 -3.09 1.74
C TRP A 39 -7.19 -2.87 2.45
N ILE A 40 -8.26 -3.57 2.07
CA ILE A 40 -9.52 -3.53 2.80
C ILE A 40 -9.31 -4.05 4.22
N ASP A 41 -8.69 -5.21 4.39
CA ASP A 41 -8.41 -5.82 5.69
C ASP A 41 -7.44 -4.98 6.56
N ARG A 42 -6.60 -4.16 5.93
CA ARG A 42 -5.72 -3.22 6.64
C ARG A 42 -6.48 -2.03 7.22
N VAL A 43 -7.48 -1.54 6.48
CA VAL A 43 -8.23 -0.31 6.80
C VAL A 43 -9.39 -0.55 7.74
N ASN A 44 -9.97 -1.75 7.73
CA ASN A 44 -11.18 -2.10 8.48
C ASN A 44 -11.06 -1.80 9.98
N VAL A 45 -9.87 -1.95 10.57
CA VAL A 45 -9.64 -1.64 11.98
C VAL A 45 -9.89 -0.16 12.33
N GLY A 46 -9.73 0.75 11.36
CA GLY A 46 -10.06 2.17 11.53
C GLY A 46 -11.56 2.42 11.65
N PHE A 47 -12.37 1.66 10.92
CA PHE A 47 -13.83 1.66 11.05
C PHE A 47 -14.30 0.88 12.28
N ALA A 48 -13.75 -0.32 12.52
CA ALA A 48 -14.06 -1.13 13.70
C ALA A 48 -13.86 -0.33 15.00
N LYS A 49 -12.81 0.51 15.06
CA LYS A 49 -12.52 1.39 16.19
C LYS A 49 -13.76 2.18 16.65
N LEU A 50 -14.62 2.62 15.74
CA LEU A 50 -15.75 3.51 16.02
C LEU A 50 -16.74 2.96 17.05
N THR A 51 -16.85 1.63 17.17
CA THR A 51 -17.74 0.93 18.11
C THR A 51 -16.99 -0.07 18.98
N MET A 52 -15.98 -0.77 18.45
CA MET A 52 -15.19 -1.78 19.16
C MET A 52 -14.57 -1.25 20.45
N MET A 53 -14.02 -0.03 20.43
CA MET A 53 -13.34 0.54 21.58
C MET A 53 -14.30 0.84 22.73
N ASP A 54 -15.48 1.36 22.40
CA ASP A 54 -16.52 1.67 23.38
C ASP A 54 -17.09 0.38 23.97
N GLU A 55 -17.32 -0.65 23.15
CA GLU A 55 -17.86 -1.95 23.58
C GLU A 55 -16.86 -2.72 24.47
N LEU A 56 -15.59 -2.75 24.09
CA LEU A 56 -14.55 -3.45 24.84
C LEU A 56 -13.94 -2.61 25.97
N GLN A 57 -14.38 -1.36 26.14
CA GLN A 57 -13.88 -0.39 27.16
C GLN A 57 -12.36 -0.19 27.08
N TRP A 58 -11.80 -0.12 25.84
CA TRP A 58 -10.38 0.08 25.63
C TRP A 58 -10.04 1.55 25.37
N SER A 59 -8.82 1.93 25.77
CA SER A 59 -8.32 3.30 25.55
C SER A 59 -7.78 3.52 24.14
N ASP A 60 -7.67 4.79 23.73
CA ASP A 60 -7.05 5.18 22.46
C ASP A 60 -5.58 4.75 22.34
N ALA A 61 -4.85 4.64 23.46
CA ALA A 61 -3.49 4.11 23.44
C ALA A 61 -3.46 2.62 23.13
N VAL A 62 -4.43 1.82 23.63
CA VAL A 62 -4.56 0.40 23.25
C VAL A 62 -4.80 0.28 21.75
N TYR A 63 -5.70 1.09 21.21
CA TYR A 63 -5.94 1.09 19.77
C TYR A 63 -4.69 1.50 18.98
N GLY A 64 -4.04 2.60 19.33
CA GLY A 64 -2.85 3.09 18.66
C GLY A 64 -1.73 2.06 18.64
N ALA A 65 -1.50 1.37 19.77
CA ALA A 65 -0.53 0.28 19.86
C ALA A 65 -0.91 -0.90 18.96
N GLY A 66 -2.16 -1.34 18.95
CA GLY A 66 -2.64 -2.44 18.11
C GLY A 66 -2.64 -2.10 16.62
N ALA A 67 -3.02 -0.88 16.24
CA ALA A 67 -2.94 -0.42 14.86
C ALA A 67 -1.49 -0.39 14.37
N GLY A 68 -0.56 0.07 15.21
CA GLY A 68 0.86 0.18 14.90
C GLY A 68 1.58 -1.17 14.83
N ILE A 69 1.32 -2.09 15.76
CA ILE A 69 2.07 -3.35 15.88
C ILE A 69 1.99 -4.23 14.62
N PHE A 70 0.99 -4.04 13.79
CA PHE A 70 0.89 -4.62 12.45
C PHE A 70 2.16 -4.34 11.63
N PHE A 71 2.63 -3.10 11.62
CA PHE A 71 3.81 -2.71 10.83
C PHE A 71 5.11 -3.30 11.39
N LEU A 72 5.16 -3.59 12.68
CA LEU A 72 6.29 -4.30 13.26
C LEU A 72 6.34 -5.75 12.75
N GLY A 73 5.21 -6.44 12.74
CA GLY A 73 5.09 -7.76 12.13
C GLY A 73 5.45 -7.75 10.65
N TYR A 74 4.93 -6.77 9.93
CA TYR A 74 5.22 -6.56 8.49
C TYR A 74 6.74 -6.38 8.26
N PHE A 75 7.39 -5.47 8.98
CA PHE A 75 8.82 -5.20 8.86
C PHE A 75 9.69 -6.43 9.12
N LEU A 76 9.42 -7.17 10.20
CA LEU A 76 10.21 -8.33 10.58
C LEU A 76 10.08 -9.50 9.60
N PHE A 77 8.93 -9.68 8.97
CA PHE A 77 8.64 -10.82 8.12
C PHE A 77 8.70 -10.53 6.61
N GLU A 78 8.89 -9.28 6.18
CA GLU A 78 8.96 -8.92 4.75
C GLU A 78 10.10 -9.65 4.04
N LEU A 79 11.32 -9.61 4.57
CA LEU A 79 12.47 -10.30 4.00
C LEU A 79 12.33 -11.83 4.06
N PRO A 80 12.03 -12.45 5.23
CA PRO A 80 11.81 -13.89 5.32
C PRO A 80 10.74 -14.40 4.36
N SER A 81 9.63 -13.67 4.20
CA SER A 81 8.53 -14.05 3.30
C SER A 81 8.97 -14.09 1.84
N ASN A 82 9.78 -13.13 1.40
CA ASN A 82 10.31 -13.10 0.03
C ASN A 82 11.36 -14.21 -0.23
N LEU A 83 12.15 -14.58 0.78
CA LEU A 83 13.04 -15.74 0.67
C LEU A 83 12.26 -17.06 0.54
N VAL A 84 11.14 -17.16 1.24
CA VAL A 84 10.23 -18.32 1.11
C VAL A 84 9.63 -18.37 -0.29
N LEU A 85 9.22 -17.22 -0.88
CA LEU A 85 8.70 -17.17 -2.24
C LEU A 85 9.68 -17.74 -3.27
N GLN A 86 10.96 -17.45 -3.14
CA GLN A 86 12.00 -17.99 -4.03
C GLN A 86 12.17 -19.51 -3.90
N ARG A 87 11.87 -20.09 -2.73
CA ARG A 87 12.05 -21.53 -2.45
C ARG A 87 10.83 -22.38 -2.83
N ILE A 88 9.63 -21.93 -2.47
CA ILE A 88 8.40 -22.72 -2.63
C ILE A 88 7.49 -22.25 -3.77
N GLY A 89 7.87 -21.14 -4.44
CA GLY A 89 7.15 -20.54 -5.56
C GLY A 89 6.01 -19.60 -5.15
N ALA A 90 5.55 -18.82 -6.12
CA ALA A 90 4.54 -17.78 -5.90
C ALA A 90 3.16 -18.34 -5.53
N PRO A 91 2.61 -19.41 -6.15
CA PRO A 91 1.27 -19.91 -5.79
C PRO A 91 1.15 -20.27 -4.31
N LYS A 92 2.10 -21.06 -3.80
CA LYS A 92 2.10 -21.50 -2.39
C LYS A 92 2.36 -20.34 -1.43
N THR A 93 3.22 -19.40 -1.83
CA THR A 93 3.54 -18.24 -0.98
C THR A 93 2.36 -17.28 -0.89
N ILE A 94 1.72 -16.93 -2.01
CA ILE A 94 0.55 -16.05 -2.02
C ILE A 94 -0.63 -16.72 -1.31
N MET A 95 -0.83 -18.04 -1.49
CA MET A 95 -1.80 -18.81 -0.70
C MET A 95 -1.54 -18.67 0.79
N ARG A 96 -0.32 -18.98 1.27
CA ARG A 96 0.06 -18.86 2.68
C ARG A 96 -0.20 -17.45 3.22
N ILE A 97 0.21 -16.43 2.47
CA ILE A 97 0.06 -15.02 2.80
C ILE A 97 -1.45 -14.71 2.97
N ALA A 98 -2.27 -14.96 1.95
CA ALA A 98 -3.67 -14.60 1.95
C ALA A 98 -4.51 -15.41 2.96
N LEU A 99 -4.22 -16.71 3.12
CA LEU A 99 -4.85 -17.53 4.17
C LEU A 99 -4.48 -17.04 5.57
N GLY A 100 -3.19 -16.76 5.81
CA GLY A 100 -2.72 -16.34 7.12
C GLY A 100 -3.35 -15.02 7.55
N TRP A 101 -3.32 -13.99 6.70
CA TRP A 101 -3.94 -12.71 7.06
C TRP A 101 -5.47 -12.80 7.10
N GLY A 102 -6.12 -13.54 6.17
CA GLY A 102 -7.58 -13.70 6.18
C GLY A 102 -8.09 -14.41 7.43
N VAL A 103 -7.38 -15.47 7.89
CA VAL A 103 -7.71 -16.15 9.14
C VAL A 103 -7.48 -15.22 10.34
N THR A 104 -6.39 -14.48 10.40
CA THR A 104 -6.14 -13.52 11.49
C THR A 104 -7.16 -12.37 11.47
N CYS A 105 -7.58 -11.91 10.29
CA CYS A 105 -8.68 -10.95 10.16
C CYS A 105 -9.99 -11.51 10.73
N LEU A 106 -10.38 -12.70 10.33
CA LEU A 106 -11.58 -13.37 10.84
C LEU A 106 -11.53 -13.56 12.37
N LEU A 107 -10.37 -13.94 12.92
CA LEU A 107 -10.19 -14.11 14.37
C LEU A 107 -10.30 -12.79 15.14
N MET A 108 -10.05 -11.65 14.50
CA MET A 108 -10.27 -10.33 15.11
C MET A 108 -11.71 -10.10 15.57
N ALA A 109 -12.71 -10.77 14.96
CA ALA A 109 -14.09 -10.69 15.38
C ALA A 109 -14.36 -11.21 16.81
N PHE A 110 -13.44 -12.02 17.36
CA PHE A 110 -13.64 -12.75 18.62
C PHE A 110 -12.69 -12.27 19.72
N ILE A 111 -12.03 -11.12 19.54
CA ILE A 111 -11.14 -10.57 20.57
C ILE A 111 -11.92 -10.03 21.77
N VAL A 112 -11.38 -10.28 22.95
CA VAL A 112 -11.95 -9.78 24.22
C VAL A 112 -10.88 -9.11 25.11
N SER A 113 -9.60 -9.17 24.71
CA SER A 113 -8.51 -8.57 25.47
C SER A 113 -7.51 -7.82 24.57
N PRO A 114 -6.85 -6.75 25.08
CA PRO A 114 -5.84 -6.01 24.34
C PRO A 114 -4.71 -6.89 23.82
N TRP A 115 -4.33 -7.93 24.57
CA TRP A 115 -3.28 -8.88 24.15
C TRP A 115 -3.65 -9.64 22.88
N GLN A 116 -4.90 -10.13 22.80
CA GLN A 116 -5.39 -10.80 21.57
C GLN A 116 -5.38 -9.86 20.37
N PHE A 117 -5.79 -8.60 20.58
CA PHE A 117 -5.73 -7.55 19.56
C PHE A 117 -4.29 -7.35 19.06
N TYR A 118 -3.32 -7.16 19.96
CA TYR A 118 -1.92 -6.98 19.59
C TYR A 118 -1.36 -8.20 18.86
N LEU A 119 -1.62 -9.41 19.38
CA LEU A 119 -1.14 -10.65 18.78
C LEU A 119 -1.67 -10.83 17.35
N LEU A 120 -3.00 -10.68 17.16
CA LEU A 120 -3.61 -10.87 15.85
C LEU A 120 -3.18 -9.78 14.86
N ARG A 121 -3.05 -8.53 15.29
CA ARG A 121 -2.52 -7.44 14.44
C ARG A 121 -1.06 -7.69 14.05
N PHE A 122 -0.22 -8.15 14.97
CA PHE A 122 1.16 -8.55 14.66
C PHE A 122 1.21 -9.70 13.65
N LEU A 123 0.43 -10.76 13.89
CA LEU A 123 0.38 -11.91 12.99
C LEU A 123 -0.19 -11.53 11.61
N MET A 124 -1.21 -10.68 11.56
CA MET A 124 -1.75 -10.17 10.30
C MET A 124 -0.65 -9.46 9.50
N GLY A 125 0.13 -8.56 10.13
CA GLY A 125 1.27 -7.91 9.51
C GLY A 125 2.35 -8.90 9.06
N ALA A 126 2.67 -9.88 9.90
CA ALA A 126 3.66 -10.92 9.59
C ALA A 126 3.25 -11.81 8.39
N PHE A 127 1.96 -12.15 8.28
CA PHE A 127 1.45 -12.91 7.14
C PHE A 127 1.36 -12.07 5.87
N GLU A 128 0.88 -10.82 5.94
CA GLU A 128 0.77 -9.93 4.79
C GLU A 128 2.12 -9.50 4.24
N ALA A 129 3.15 -9.55 5.07
CA ALA A 129 4.51 -9.17 4.71
C ALA A 129 5.02 -9.96 3.50
N GLY A 130 5.61 -9.24 2.56
CA GLY A 130 6.16 -9.83 1.34
C GLY A 130 5.16 -9.97 0.19
N LEU A 131 3.87 -9.62 0.34
CA LEU A 131 2.92 -9.69 -0.77
C LEU A 131 3.32 -8.74 -1.91
N GLN A 132 3.50 -7.46 -1.63
CA GLN A 132 3.84 -6.47 -2.66
C GLN A 132 5.18 -6.77 -3.34
N PRO A 133 6.32 -6.90 -2.62
CA PRO A 133 7.58 -7.22 -3.26
C PRO A 133 7.58 -8.62 -3.89
N GLY A 134 6.82 -9.56 -3.33
CA GLY A 134 6.63 -10.89 -3.89
C GLY A 134 5.92 -10.87 -5.23
N VAL A 135 4.85 -10.07 -5.38
CA VAL A 135 4.17 -9.88 -6.67
C VAL A 135 5.09 -9.19 -7.68
N ILE A 136 5.86 -8.17 -7.26
CA ILE A 136 6.84 -7.51 -8.13
C ILE A 136 7.86 -8.54 -8.63
N LEU A 137 8.43 -9.35 -7.75
CA LEU A 137 9.37 -10.41 -8.12
C LEU A 137 8.71 -11.46 -9.02
N TYR A 138 7.50 -11.92 -8.70
CA TYR A 138 6.76 -12.88 -9.51
C TYR A 138 6.55 -12.38 -10.94
N LEU A 139 6.16 -11.12 -11.11
CA LEU A 139 5.96 -10.53 -12.43
C LEU A 139 7.26 -10.40 -13.24
N THR A 140 8.45 -10.41 -12.60
CA THR A 140 9.72 -10.47 -13.34
C THR A 140 9.94 -11.81 -14.05
N TYR A 141 9.28 -12.87 -13.63
CA TYR A 141 9.35 -14.17 -14.32
C TYR A 141 8.43 -14.25 -15.54
N TRP A 142 7.40 -13.38 -15.61
CA TRP A 142 6.33 -13.44 -16.59
C TRP A 142 6.35 -12.33 -17.62
N LEU A 143 6.85 -11.14 -17.26
CA LEU A 143 6.73 -9.94 -18.06
C LEU A 143 8.08 -9.21 -18.19
N PRO A 144 8.48 -8.86 -19.41
CA PRO A 144 9.64 -8.01 -19.65
C PRO A 144 9.40 -6.60 -19.10
N SER A 145 10.47 -5.85 -18.80
CA SER A 145 10.45 -4.57 -18.10
C SER A 145 9.50 -3.53 -18.72
N HIS A 146 9.50 -3.43 -20.06
CA HIS A 146 8.66 -2.47 -20.78
C HIS A 146 7.15 -2.74 -20.67
N ARG A 147 6.74 -4.02 -20.41
CA ARG A 147 5.33 -4.40 -20.18
C ARG A 147 4.98 -4.42 -18.70
N ARG A 148 5.94 -4.76 -17.84
CA ARG A 148 5.77 -4.91 -16.40
C ARG A 148 5.36 -3.60 -15.71
N GLY A 149 5.88 -2.46 -16.16
CA GLY A 149 5.57 -1.15 -15.55
C GLY A 149 4.08 -0.82 -15.55
N LYS A 150 3.38 -1.03 -16.66
CA LYS A 150 1.92 -0.80 -16.76
C LYS A 150 1.13 -1.78 -15.88
N ALA A 151 1.52 -3.05 -15.85
CA ALA A 151 0.90 -4.07 -15.02
C ALA A 151 1.03 -3.76 -13.52
N LEU A 152 2.22 -3.33 -13.09
CA LEU A 152 2.48 -2.93 -11.70
C LEU A 152 1.72 -1.65 -11.33
N ALA A 153 1.63 -0.67 -12.22
CA ALA A 153 0.86 0.55 -11.97
C ALA A 153 -0.61 0.23 -11.71
N PHE A 154 -1.21 -0.67 -12.50
CA PHE A 154 -2.58 -1.13 -12.31
C PHE A 154 -2.73 -1.88 -10.97
N PHE A 155 -1.82 -2.81 -10.66
CA PHE A 155 -1.80 -3.55 -9.40
C PHE A 155 -1.74 -2.61 -8.19
N ILE A 156 -0.80 -1.65 -8.19
CA ILE A 156 -0.61 -0.72 -7.07
C ILE A 156 -1.80 0.24 -6.91
N SER A 157 -2.45 0.64 -8.00
CA SER A 157 -3.59 1.56 -7.95
C SER A 157 -4.78 0.99 -7.15
N ALA A 158 -4.88 -0.33 -7.01
CA ALA A 158 -5.91 -0.97 -6.21
C ALA A 158 -5.85 -0.58 -4.72
N SER A 159 -4.71 -0.14 -4.19
CA SER A 159 -4.63 0.32 -2.80
C SER A 159 -5.51 1.56 -2.54
N ALA A 160 -5.43 2.56 -3.43
CA ALA A 160 -6.26 3.75 -3.29
C ALA A 160 -7.75 3.45 -3.57
N LEU A 161 -8.01 2.56 -4.53
CA LEU A 161 -9.37 2.09 -4.82
C LEU A 161 -9.97 1.34 -3.63
N SER A 162 -9.15 0.54 -2.91
CA SER A 162 -9.57 -0.18 -1.69
C SER A 162 -9.97 0.78 -0.58
N LEU A 163 -9.24 1.87 -0.36
CA LEU A 163 -9.59 2.89 0.62
C LEU A 163 -10.93 3.57 0.25
N MET A 164 -11.08 3.92 -1.01
CA MET A 164 -12.27 4.62 -1.51
C MET A 164 -13.52 3.73 -1.44
N LEU A 165 -13.45 2.50 -1.92
CA LEU A 165 -14.59 1.57 -1.93
C LEU A 165 -14.76 0.84 -0.60
N GLY A 166 -13.69 0.54 0.10
CA GLY A 166 -13.71 -0.15 1.39
C GLY A 166 -14.43 0.66 2.47
N SER A 167 -14.32 1.99 2.44
CA SER A 167 -14.97 2.85 3.44
C SER A 167 -16.51 2.71 3.45
N PRO A 168 -17.24 2.85 2.33
CA PRO A 168 -18.69 2.61 2.33
C PRO A 168 -19.04 1.13 2.52
N ILE A 169 -18.21 0.18 2.10
CA ILE A 169 -18.40 -1.25 2.34
C ILE A 169 -18.33 -1.53 3.84
N ALA A 170 -17.28 -1.08 4.52
CA ALA A 170 -17.13 -1.22 5.97
C ALA A 170 -18.29 -0.59 6.73
N ALA A 171 -18.68 0.62 6.36
CA ALA A 171 -19.81 1.31 6.96
C ALA A 171 -21.15 0.59 6.74
N PHE A 172 -21.38 0.07 5.53
CA PHE A 172 -22.56 -0.75 5.22
C PHE A 172 -22.61 -2.01 6.07
N ILE A 173 -21.52 -2.75 6.16
CA ILE A 173 -21.45 -3.97 6.98
C ILE A 173 -21.74 -3.63 8.45
N MET A 174 -21.04 -2.63 9.00
CA MET A 174 -21.19 -2.26 10.40
C MET A 174 -22.60 -1.79 10.77
N SER A 175 -23.29 -1.10 9.85
CA SER A 175 -24.64 -0.58 10.14
C SER A 175 -25.74 -1.61 9.90
N HIS A 176 -25.62 -2.49 8.89
CA HIS A 176 -26.69 -3.44 8.53
C HIS A 176 -26.63 -4.76 9.28
N PHE A 177 -25.44 -5.18 9.71
CA PHE A 177 -25.26 -6.45 10.42
C PHE A 177 -25.10 -6.28 11.94
N ASP A 178 -25.21 -5.05 12.47
CA ASP A 178 -25.13 -4.80 13.90
C ASP A 178 -26.23 -5.55 14.64
N GLY A 179 -25.86 -6.33 15.67
CA GLY A 179 -26.77 -7.20 16.42
C GLY A 179 -27.15 -8.49 15.71
N ALA A 180 -26.83 -8.69 14.44
CA ALA A 180 -27.17 -9.91 13.71
C ALA A 180 -26.46 -11.12 14.32
N ALA A 181 -27.21 -12.21 14.55
CA ALA A 181 -26.74 -13.44 15.20
C ALA A 181 -26.00 -13.19 16.55
N GLY A 182 -26.31 -12.10 17.23
CA GLY A 182 -25.71 -11.74 18.52
C GLY A 182 -24.30 -11.15 18.44
N HIS A 183 -23.84 -10.75 17.26
CA HIS A 183 -22.56 -10.11 17.04
C HIS A 183 -22.70 -8.63 16.66
N SER A 184 -21.80 -7.81 17.16
CA SER A 184 -21.72 -6.38 16.85
C SER A 184 -21.27 -6.13 15.42
N GLY A 185 -21.60 -4.95 14.86
CA GLY A 185 -21.25 -4.58 13.49
C GLY A 185 -19.76 -4.66 13.18
N TRP A 186 -18.87 -4.29 14.14
CA TRP A 186 -17.43 -4.40 13.98
C TRP A 186 -16.94 -5.86 13.90
N GLN A 187 -17.62 -6.80 14.56
CA GLN A 187 -17.32 -8.23 14.46
C GLN A 187 -17.66 -8.77 13.08
N TRP A 188 -18.84 -8.39 12.55
CA TRP A 188 -19.25 -8.73 11.21
C TRP A 188 -18.32 -8.14 10.14
N LEU A 189 -17.78 -6.95 10.37
CA LEU A 189 -16.80 -6.37 9.48
C LEU A 189 -15.59 -7.29 9.28
N PHE A 190 -14.97 -7.77 10.35
CA PHE A 190 -13.85 -8.69 10.28
C PHE A 190 -14.23 -10.07 9.70
N ILE A 191 -15.43 -10.58 9.96
CA ILE A 191 -15.90 -11.84 9.41
C ILE A 191 -16.11 -11.73 7.90
N ILE A 192 -16.86 -10.72 7.45
CA ILE A 192 -17.24 -10.57 6.04
C ILE A 192 -16.04 -10.20 5.17
N GLU A 193 -15.11 -9.41 5.65
CA GLU A 193 -13.92 -9.02 4.90
C GLU A 193 -12.82 -10.10 4.94
N GLY A 194 -12.66 -10.84 6.04
CA GLY A 194 -11.68 -11.91 6.15
C GLY A 194 -11.98 -13.14 5.27
N ILE A 195 -13.26 -13.49 5.06
CA ILE A 195 -13.65 -14.66 4.25
C ILE A 195 -13.18 -14.55 2.79
N PRO A 196 -13.40 -13.43 2.06
CA PRO A 196 -12.88 -13.27 0.69
C PRO A 196 -11.37 -13.43 0.59
N SER A 197 -10.63 -12.98 1.60
CA SER A 197 -9.17 -13.12 1.68
C SER A 197 -8.74 -14.58 1.80
N ILE A 198 -9.45 -15.37 2.61
CA ILE A 198 -9.24 -16.83 2.72
C ILE A 198 -9.53 -17.52 1.37
N VAL A 199 -10.67 -17.18 0.76
CA VAL A 199 -11.09 -17.75 -0.54
C VAL A 199 -10.07 -17.39 -1.63
N ALA A 200 -9.62 -16.13 -1.68
CA ALA A 200 -8.59 -15.69 -2.61
C ALA A 200 -7.25 -16.41 -2.37
N GLY A 201 -6.89 -16.67 -1.12
CA GLY A 201 -5.72 -17.48 -0.77
C GLY A 201 -5.80 -18.89 -1.33
N ILE A 202 -6.91 -19.58 -1.14
CA ILE A 202 -7.15 -20.92 -1.71
C ILE A 202 -7.10 -20.86 -3.24
N ALA A 203 -7.79 -19.89 -3.84
CA ALA A 203 -7.83 -19.68 -5.28
C ALA A 203 -6.43 -19.42 -5.89
N ALA A 204 -5.55 -18.73 -5.17
CA ALA A 204 -4.19 -18.45 -5.63
C ALA A 204 -3.41 -19.72 -5.98
N TYR A 205 -3.60 -20.79 -5.22
CA TYR A 205 -2.95 -22.07 -5.47
C TYR A 205 -3.35 -22.69 -6.81
N PHE A 206 -4.60 -22.51 -7.24
CA PHE A 206 -5.15 -23.09 -8.47
C PHE A 206 -5.02 -22.17 -9.69
N ILE A 207 -5.07 -20.86 -9.48
CA ILE A 207 -5.06 -19.87 -10.57
C ILE A 207 -3.63 -19.52 -11.02
N LEU A 208 -2.72 -19.38 -10.05
CA LEU A 208 -1.35 -18.97 -10.33
C LEU A 208 -0.48 -20.17 -10.73
N SER A 209 0.42 -19.94 -11.67
CA SER A 209 1.50 -20.88 -12.00
C SER A 209 2.83 -20.27 -11.56
N ASP A 210 3.76 -21.07 -11.09
CA ASP A 210 5.03 -20.55 -10.53
C ASP A 210 5.86 -19.82 -11.60
N LYS A 211 6.02 -20.47 -12.75
CA LYS A 211 6.79 -19.96 -13.90
C LYS A 211 6.07 -20.26 -15.21
N PRO A 212 6.39 -19.54 -16.30
CA PRO A 212 5.82 -19.79 -17.62
C PRO A 212 5.95 -21.24 -18.08
N GLU A 213 7.08 -21.88 -17.79
CA GLU A 213 7.36 -23.27 -18.19
C GLU A 213 6.35 -24.25 -17.59
N ASN A 214 5.89 -23.97 -16.35
CA ASN A 214 4.98 -24.82 -15.60
C ASN A 214 3.49 -24.50 -15.87
N ALA A 215 3.21 -23.48 -16.69
CA ALA A 215 1.84 -23.05 -16.97
C ALA A 215 1.18 -24.00 -17.97
N SER A 216 0.17 -24.74 -17.51
CA SER A 216 -0.63 -25.66 -18.36
C SER A 216 -1.54 -24.93 -19.35
N TRP A 217 -1.83 -23.67 -19.11
CA TRP A 217 -2.69 -22.82 -19.95
C TRP A 217 -1.94 -22.08 -21.07
N LEU A 218 -0.60 -22.18 -21.13
CA LEU A 218 0.22 -21.71 -22.23
C LEU A 218 0.57 -22.87 -23.16
N SER A 219 0.46 -22.64 -24.48
CA SER A 219 0.95 -23.57 -25.51
C SER A 219 2.48 -23.57 -25.54
N THR A 220 3.06 -24.57 -26.20
CA THR A 220 4.52 -24.67 -26.36
C THR A 220 5.10 -23.46 -27.10
N SER A 221 4.41 -22.96 -28.13
CA SER A 221 4.81 -21.74 -28.85
C SER A 221 4.75 -20.49 -27.98
N GLU A 222 3.68 -20.32 -27.17
CA GLU A 222 3.55 -19.20 -26.24
C GLU A 222 4.65 -19.22 -25.17
N LYS A 223 5.00 -20.39 -24.62
CA LYS A 223 6.15 -20.54 -23.70
C LYS A 223 7.47 -20.13 -24.34
N GLN A 224 7.67 -20.51 -25.62
CA GLN A 224 8.85 -20.12 -26.36
C GLN A 224 8.92 -18.60 -26.59
N HIS A 225 7.80 -17.94 -26.89
CA HIS A 225 7.74 -16.48 -27.03
C HIS A 225 8.20 -15.78 -25.74
N VAL A 226 7.69 -16.23 -24.56
CA VAL A 226 8.10 -15.69 -23.27
C VAL A 226 9.58 -15.92 -23.01
N HIS A 227 10.08 -17.16 -23.26
CA HIS A 227 11.48 -17.50 -23.02
C HIS A 227 12.44 -16.65 -23.85
N VAL A 228 12.16 -16.45 -25.13
CA VAL A 228 13.01 -15.64 -26.03
C VAL A 228 13.08 -14.19 -25.56
N GLU A 229 11.93 -13.59 -25.21
CA GLU A 229 11.88 -12.18 -24.80
C GLU A 229 12.55 -11.95 -23.43
N MET A 230 12.33 -12.85 -22.48
CA MET A 230 12.96 -12.80 -21.15
C MET A 230 14.48 -13.06 -21.20
N SER A 231 14.94 -13.96 -22.08
CA SER A 231 16.37 -14.25 -22.25
C SER A 231 17.13 -13.06 -22.85
N SER A 232 16.50 -12.28 -23.73
CA SER A 232 17.12 -11.07 -24.29
C SER A 232 17.33 -9.97 -23.23
N GLU A 233 16.38 -9.82 -22.29
CA GLU A 233 16.48 -8.86 -21.20
C GLU A 233 17.60 -9.21 -20.22
N ASN A 234 17.71 -10.48 -19.84
CA ASN A 234 18.73 -10.96 -18.90
C ASN A 234 20.16 -10.73 -19.39
N LYS A 235 20.41 -10.83 -20.69
CA LYS A 235 21.74 -10.54 -21.28
C LYS A 235 22.13 -9.06 -21.12
N THR A 236 21.16 -8.16 -21.12
CA THR A 236 21.38 -6.71 -20.98
C THR A 236 21.66 -6.30 -19.54
N LEU A 237 21.13 -7.04 -18.55
CA LEU A 237 21.24 -6.73 -17.12
C LEU A 237 22.50 -7.28 -16.44
N SER A 238 23.19 -8.29 -17.03
CA SER A 238 24.30 -9.01 -16.40
C SER A 238 25.59 -8.19 -16.17
N HIS A 239 25.67 -6.96 -16.66
CA HIS A 239 26.87 -6.11 -16.56
C HIS A 239 26.88 -5.07 -15.44
N ARG A 240 25.91 -5.07 -14.51
CA ARG A 240 25.84 -4.04 -13.46
C ARG A 240 25.61 -4.63 -12.06
N GLU A 241 26.64 -5.30 -11.53
CA GLU A 241 26.64 -5.68 -10.10
C GLU A 241 27.15 -4.53 -9.23
N HIS A 242 26.24 -3.90 -8.48
CA HIS A 242 26.62 -3.04 -7.35
C HIS A 242 26.03 -3.62 -6.05
N SER A 243 26.87 -3.74 -5.01
CA SER A 243 26.48 -4.31 -3.73
C SER A 243 25.41 -3.44 -3.03
N ALA A 244 24.25 -4.03 -2.71
CA ALA A 244 23.17 -3.40 -1.96
C ALA A 244 23.63 -2.83 -0.60
N LEU A 245 24.59 -3.50 0.06
CA LEU A 245 25.15 -3.04 1.34
C LEU A 245 25.94 -1.73 1.22
N LYS A 246 26.60 -1.47 0.08
CA LYS A 246 27.27 -0.18 -0.16
C LYS A 246 26.28 0.97 -0.30
N SER A 247 25.06 0.69 -0.79
CA SER A 247 24.02 1.71 -0.91
C SER A 247 23.52 2.18 0.46
N LEU A 248 23.50 1.31 1.48
CA LEU A 248 23.15 1.69 2.86
C LEU A 248 24.14 2.70 3.50
N ALA A 249 25.37 2.75 3.03
CA ALA A 249 26.35 3.73 3.51
C ALA A 249 26.15 5.14 2.91
N SER A 250 25.26 5.30 1.92
CA SER A 250 25.03 6.56 1.24
C SER A 250 24.11 7.49 2.04
N PRO A 251 24.48 8.76 2.28
CA PRO A 251 23.59 9.75 2.89
C PRO A 251 22.27 9.93 2.11
N SER A 252 22.32 9.82 0.78
CA SER A 252 21.13 9.93 -0.08
C SER A 252 20.10 8.83 0.21
N MET A 253 20.56 7.61 0.55
CA MET A 253 19.68 6.51 0.93
C MET A 253 18.89 6.84 2.21
N TRP A 254 19.56 7.38 3.23
CA TRP A 254 18.92 7.77 4.48
C TRP A 254 17.99 8.99 4.30
N ALA A 255 18.33 9.90 3.39
CA ALA A 255 17.42 10.98 3.02
C ALA A 255 16.13 10.44 2.36
N LEU A 256 16.24 9.50 1.42
CA LEU A 256 15.09 8.83 0.80
C LEU A 256 14.23 8.06 1.83
N ILE A 257 14.88 7.32 2.73
CA ILE A 257 14.19 6.63 3.84
C ILE A 257 13.42 7.63 4.70
N ALA A 258 14.06 8.72 5.10
CA ALA A 258 13.44 9.73 5.95
C ALA A 258 12.27 10.45 5.26
N ILE A 259 12.40 10.81 3.98
CA ILE A 259 11.30 11.40 3.19
C ILE A 259 10.11 10.46 3.17
N PHE A 260 10.33 9.18 2.82
CA PHE A 260 9.23 8.22 2.69
C PHE A 260 8.63 7.86 4.06
N PHE A 261 9.45 7.76 5.11
CA PHE A 261 8.98 7.60 6.48
C PHE A 261 7.99 8.70 6.87
N CYS A 262 8.33 9.96 6.60
CA CYS A 262 7.45 11.08 6.91
C CYS A 262 6.13 11.05 6.12
N ILE A 263 6.18 10.71 4.83
CA ILE A 263 4.98 10.55 3.99
C ILE A 263 4.11 9.40 4.52
N VAL A 264 4.70 8.26 4.90
CA VAL A 264 3.97 7.11 5.46
C VAL A 264 3.33 7.45 6.80
N ALA A 265 3.94 8.33 7.62
CA ALA A 265 3.35 8.79 8.88
C ALA A 265 2.01 9.51 8.66
N GLY A 266 1.97 10.45 7.70
CA GLY A 266 0.73 11.13 7.30
C GLY A 266 -0.31 10.16 6.74
N ASN A 267 0.10 9.27 5.82
CA ASN A 267 -0.79 8.26 5.25
C ASN A 267 -1.40 7.32 6.31
N SER A 268 -0.59 6.86 7.27
CA SER A 268 -1.06 5.99 8.35
C SER A 268 -2.06 6.70 9.26
N THR A 269 -1.87 8.00 9.49
CA THR A 269 -2.82 8.83 10.25
C THR A 269 -4.18 8.87 9.57
N LEU A 270 -4.22 9.12 8.26
CA LEU A 270 -5.47 9.12 7.48
C LEU A 270 -6.16 7.76 7.53
N VAL A 271 -5.41 6.69 7.35
CA VAL A 271 -5.95 5.32 7.28
C VAL A 271 -6.53 4.86 8.63
N PHE A 272 -5.81 5.05 9.73
CA PHE A 272 -6.20 4.49 11.02
C PHE A 272 -7.07 5.42 11.87
N TYR A 273 -6.96 6.73 11.67
CA TYR A 273 -7.71 7.70 12.48
C TYR A 273 -8.68 8.57 11.67
N GLY A 274 -8.63 8.53 10.34
CA GLY A 274 -9.57 9.30 9.50
C GLY A 274 -11.02 9.14 9.91
N PRO A 275 -11.57 7.89 10.03
CA PRO A 275 -12.95 7.69 10.51
C PRO A 275 -13.21 8.30 11.89
N SER A 276 -12.27 8.17 12.83
CA SER A 276 -12.41 8.74 14.18
C SER A 276 -12.41 10.27 14.18
N LEU A 277 -11.59 10.91 13.33
CA LEU A 277 -11.53 12.36 13.18
C LEU A 277 -12.85 12.93 12.63
N VAL A 278 -13.44 12.23 11.66
CA VAL A 278 -14.74 12.60 11.08
C VAL A 278 -15.88 12.39 12.10
N LYS A 279 -15.83 11.29 12.88
CA LYS A 279 -16.79 11.04 13.99
C LYS A 279 -16.71 12.16 15.04
N GLU A 280 -15.49 12.55 15.46
CA GLU A 280 -15.28 13.61 16.46
C GLU A 280 -15.74 14.99 15.95
N ALA A 281 -15.68 15.21 14.65
CA ALA A 281 -16.20 16.43 14.02
C ALA A 281 -17.73 16.49 13.94
N GLY A 282 -18.46 15.43 14.37
CA GLY A 282 -19.91 15.42 14.54
C GLY A 282 -20.68 14.48 13.62
N ILE A 283 -20.03 13.67 12.75
CA ILE A 283 -20.72 12.64 11.97
C ILE A 283 -20.76 11.35 12.79
N THR A 284 -21.91 11.09 13.43
CA THR A 284 -22.13 9.90 14.25
C THR A 284 -22.73 8.72 13.48
N ASP A 285 -23.46 9.02 12.38
CA ASP A 285 -24.00 7.97 11.52
C ASP A 285 -22.87 7.32 10.70
N ILE A 286 -22.68 6.01 10.93
CA ILE A 286 -21.61 5.22 10.32
C ILE A 286 -21.73 5.18 8.80
N SER A 287 -22.96 5.11 8.25
CA SER A 287 -23.18 5.08 6.80
C SER A 287 -22.74 6.38 6.14
N THR A 288 -23.14 7.52 6.68
CA THR A 288 -22.72 8.85 6.21
C THR A 288 -21.20 9.00 6.34
N LEU A 289 -20.62 8.56 7.46
CA LEU A 289 -19.17 8.61 7.69
C LEU A 289 -18.41 7.81 6.62
N GLY A 290 -18.90 6.63 6.24
CA GLY A 290 -18.30 5.81 5.19
C GLY A 290 -18.25 6.54 3.83
N TRP A 291 -19.33 7.23 3.44
CA TRP A 291 -19.37 8.02 2.21
C TRP A 291 -18.46 9.25 2.26
N VAL A 292 -18.39 9.94 3.40
CA VAL A 292 -17.48 11.08 3.59
C VAL A 292 -16.02 10.61 3.46
N MET A 293 -15.66 9.49 4.11
CA MET A 293 -14.32 8.91 3.99
C MET A 293 -14.02 8.48 2.55
N SER A 294 -14.99 7.92 1.84
CA SER A 294 -14.86 7.59 0.41
C SER A 294 -14.52 8.82 -0.42
N GLY A 295 -15.20 9.95 -0.17
CA GLY A 295 -14.90 11.24 -0.82
C GLY A 295 -13.49 11.76 -0.52
N ILE A 296 -13.05 11.63 0.74
CA ILE A 296 -11.69 12.01 1.15
C ILE A 296 -10.65 11.16 0.40
N TYR A 297 -10.84 9.84 0.34
CA TYR A 297 -9.93 8.95 -0.38
C TYR A 297 -10.01 9.10 -1.90
N LEU A 298 -11.15 9.51 -2.45
CA LEU A 298 -11.26 9.91 -3.86
C LEU A 298 -10.33 11.10 -4.16
N CYS A 299 -10.29 12.11 -3.28
CA CYS A 299 -9.33 13.21 -3.40
C CYS A 299 -7.88 12.70 -3.35
N GLY A 300 -7.58 11.74 -2.49
CA GLY A 300 -6.28 11.06 -2.44
C GLY A 300 -5.93 10.35 -3.75
N TRP A 301 -6.87 9.59 -4.31
CA TRP A 301 -6.69 8.89 -5.59
C TRP A 301 -6.48 9.85 -6.75
N LEU A 302 -7.26 10.94 -6.81
CA LEU A 302 -7.08 12.01 -7.80
C LEU A 302 -5.71 12.69 -7.63
N GLY A 303 -5.27 12.91 -6.38
CA GLY A 303 -3.93 13.43 -6.07
C GLY A 303 -2.82 12.51 -6.59
N MET A 304 -2.95 11.19 -6.41
CA MET A 304 -1.99 10.20 -6.94
C MET A 304 -1.86 10.30 -8.45
N ILE A 305 -2.98 10.28 -9.17
CA ILE A 305 -3.00 10.31 -10.64
C ILE A 305 -2.53 11.67 -11.14
N GLY A 306 -3.11 12.75 -10.59
CA GLY A 306 -2.85 14.11 -11.02
C GLY A 306 -1.39 14.52 -10.82
N ASN A 307 -0.86 14.33 -9.61
CA ASN A 307 0.53 14.66 -9.31
C ASN A 307 1.52 13.78 -10.08
N GLY A 308 1.23 12.49 -10.22
CA GLY A 308 2.02 11.57 -11.05
C GLY A 308 2.10 12.03 -12.50
N TRP A 309 0.95 12.36 -13.11
CA TRP A 309 0.86 12.87 -14.49
C TRP A 309 1.55 14.24 -14.66
N LEU A 310 1.34 15.17 -13.73
CA LEU A 310 1.99 16.48 -13.75
C LEU A 310 3.52 16.37 -13.65
N SER A 311 4.02 15.51 -12.76
CA SER A 311 5.43 15.23 -12.60
C SER A 311 6.05 14.66 -13.89
N ASP A 312 5.33 13.74 -14.57
CA ASP A 312 5.79 13.17 -15.85
C ASP A 312 5.82 14.21 -16.96
N LYS A 313 4.77 15.04 -17.05
CA LYS A 313 4.69 16.12 -18.05
C LYS A 313 5.75 17.20 -17.82
N ALA A 314 6.00 17.56 -16.58
CA ALA A 314 7.01 18.55 -16.22
C ALA A 314 8.44 18.00 -16.21
N GLN A 315 8.61 16.65 -16.29
CA GLN A 315 9.90 15.96 -16.10
C GLN A 315 10.59 16.42 -14.80
N GLU A 316 9.79 16.59 -13.74
CA GLU A 316 10.25 17.14 -12.46
C GLU A 316 9.66 16.31 -11.31
N VAL A 317 10.54 15.83 -10.42
CA VAL A 317 10.20 14.90 -9.34
C VAL A 317 10.33 15.56 -7.98
N ARG A 318 11.35 16.41 -7.79
CA ARG A 318 11.68 17.01 -6.50
C ARG A 318 10.58 17.92 -5.97
N TRP A 319 10.17 18.92 -6.79
CA TRP A 319 9.13 19.87 -6.40
C TRP A 319 7.76 19.22 -6.31
N HIS A 320 7.45 18.26 -7.18
CA HIS A 320 6.19 17.50 -7.11
C HIS A 320 6.12 16.65 -5.84
N THR A 321 7.23 16.07 -5.37
CA THR A 321 7.27 15.38 -4.07
C THR A 321 7.14 16.36 -2.92
N ALA A 322 7.88 17.49 -2.93
CA ALA A 322 7.87 18.46 -1.85
C ALA A 322 6.51 19.17 -1.69
N VAL A 323 5.90 19.63 -2.81
CA VAL A 323 4.59 20.30 -2.78
C VAL A 323 3.49 19.34 -2.34
N ALA A 324 3.53 18.10 -2.80
CA ALA A 324 2.55 17.10 -2.38
C ALA A 324 2.67 16.80 -0.87
N ALA A 325 3.87 16.59 -0.34
CA ALA A 325 4.09 16.43 1.10
C ALA A 325 3.69 17.69 1.89
N PHE A 326 3.94 18.89 1.35
CA PHE A 326 3.48 20.14 1.96
C PHE A 326 1.96 20.19 2.06
N LEU A 327 1.23 19.82 1.01
CA LEU A 327 -0.23 19.76 1.04
C LEU A 327 -0.72 18.72 2.06
N GLY A 328 -0.04 17.57 2.17
CA GLY A 328 -0.31 16.56 3.19
C GLY A 328 -0.27 17.14 4.60
N ALA A 329 0.85 17.75 4.94
CA ALA A 329 1.08 18.39 6.24
C ALA A 329 0.11 19.55 6.51
N ALA A 330 -0.09 20.43 5.53
CA ALA A 330 -1.01 21.58 5.64
C ALA A 330 -2.45 21.11 5.88
N GLY A 331 -2.88 20.03 5.19
CA GLY A 331 -4.19 19.42 5.40
C GLY A 331 -4.39 18.90 6.83
N LEU A 332 -3.38 18.24 7.41
CA LEU A 332 -3.42 17.82 8.83
C LEU A 332 -3.49 19.00 9.80
N LEU A 333 -2.78 20.11 9.53
CA LEU A 333 -2.89 21.33 10.34
C LEU A 333 -4.27 21.95 10.25
N ILE A 334 -4.85 22.04 9.04
CA ILE A 334 -6.23 22.52 8.84
C ILE A 334 -7.19 21.64 9.63
N CYS A 335 -7.07 20.32 9.53
CA CYS A 335 -7.88 19.38 10.28
C CYS A 335 -7.74 19.58 11.80
N SER A 336 -6.52 19.71 12.30
CA SER A 336 -6.23 19.95 13.70
C SER A 336 -6.89 21.25 14.23
N PHE A 337 -6.76 22.34 13.48
CA PHE A 337 -7.41 23.60 13.80
C PHE A 337 -8.93 23.50 13.77
N ALA A 338 -9.48 22.85 12.76
CA ALA A 338 -10.91 22.68 12.57
C ALA A 338 -11.56 21.84 13.68
N ILE A 339 -10.90 20.76 14.15
CA ILE A 339 -11.35 19.97 15.30
C ILE A 339 -11.43 20.85 16.55
N GLY A 340 -10.40 21.66 16.83
CA GLY A 340 -10.38 22.56 17.98
C GLY A 340 -11.51 23.61 17.98
N HIS A 341 -12.09 23.90 16.81
CA HIS A 341 -13.20 24.86 16.65
C HIS A 341 -14.55 24.18 16.34
N GLY A 342 -14.65 22.86 16.39
CA GLY A 342 -15.87 22.11 16.11
C GLY A 342 -16.38 22.25 14.66
N SER A 343 -15.50 22.49 13.69
CA SER A 343 -15.86 22.69 12.29
C SER A 343 -15.78 21.40 11.47
N LEU A 344 -16.91 20.72 11.25
CA LEU A 344 -16.98 19.54 10.40
C LEU A 344 -16.46 19.81 8.98
N ALA A 345 -16.90 20.90 8.36
CA ALA A 345 -16.46 21.25 7.01
C ALA A 345 -14.92 21.44 6.94
N GLY A 346 -14.35 22.08 7.94
CA GLY A 346 -12.90 22.26 8.05
C GLY A 346 -12.14 20.95 8.23
N VAL A 347 -12.67 20.01 9.02
CA VAL A 347 -12.08 18.67 9.19
C VAL A 347 -12.10 17.89 7.90
N VAL A 348 -13.25 17.80 7.23
CA VAL A 348 -13.39 17.09 5.94
C VAL A 348 -12.47 17.71 4.87
N PHE A 349 -12.44 19.04 4.77
CA PHE A 349 -11.57 19.76 3.83
C PHE A 349 -10.10 19.53 4.12
N GLY A 350 -9.69 19.61 5.40
CA GLY A 350 -8.31 19.35 5.82
C GLY A 350 -7.88 17.92 5.51
N LEU A 351 -8.73 16.92 5.81
CA LEU A 351 -8.45 15.52 5.48
C LEU A 351 -8.41 15.26 3.97
N ALA A 352 -9.26 15.92 3.18
CA ALA A 352 -9.24 15.79 1.72
C ALA A 352 -7.94 16.35 1.11
N ILE A 353 -7.49 17.52 1.57
CA ILE A 353 -6.19 18.10 1.17
C ILE A 353 -5.05 17.19 1.61
N SER A 354 -5.10 16.70 2.86
CA SER A 354 -4.07 15.82 3.37
C SER A 354 -4.00 14.52 2.57
N ALA A 355 -5.14 13.91 2.24
CA ALA A 355 -5.19 12.72 1.41
C ALA A 355 -4.63 12.98 0.01
N ALA A 356 -5.05 14.07 -0.65
CA ALA A 356 -4.56 14.43 -1.98
C ALA A 356 -3.05 14.69 -1.99
N GLY A 357 -2.52 15.34 -0.96
CA GLY A 357 -1.10 15.63 -0.81
C GLY A 357 -0.30 14.37 -0.50
N THR A 358 -0.56 13.73 0.62
CA THR A 358 0.20 12.59 1.13
C THR A 358 0.18 11.40 0.15
N MET A 359 -1.02 11.01 -0.34
CA MET A 359 -1.14 9.94 -1.33
C MET A 359 -0.55 10.36 -2.69
N GLY A 360 -0.71 11.63 -3.08
CA GLY A 360 -0.12 12.19 -4.30
C GLY A 360 1.40 12.21 -4.31
N ALA A 361 2.04 12.29 -3.13
CA ALA A 361 3.50 12.23 -3.01
C ALA A 361 4.06 10.83 -3.32
N ILE A 362 3.33 9.75 -3.01
CA ILE A 362 3.82 8.37 -3.08
C ILE A 362 4.32 7.98 -4.49
N PRO A 363 3.54 8.09 -5.58
CA PRO A 363 3.99 7.66 -6.91
C PRO A 363 5.17 8.49 -7.43
N VAL A 364 5.23 9.76 -7.07
CA VAL A 364 6.32 10.64 -7.48
C VAL A 364 7.59 10.34 -6.69
N PHE A 365 7.48 10.10 -5.37
CA PHE A 365 8.60 9.69 -4.54
C PHE A 365 9.29 8.43 -5.09
N TRP A 366 8.56 7.43 -5.54
CA TRP A 366 9.13 6.18 -6.04
C TRP A 366 9.96 6.32 -7.34
N LYS A 367 9.95 7.50 -7.96
CA LYS A 367 10.87 7.84 -9.05
C LYS A 367 12.26 8.28 -8.53
N LEU A 368 12.34 8.87 -7.34
CA LEU A 368 13.59 9.42 -6.78
C LEU A 368 14.70 8.37 -6.62
N PRO A 369 14.45 7.15 -6.10
CA PRO A 369 15.51 6.16 -5.94
C PRO A 369 16.27 5.82 -7.22
N SER A 370 15.61 5.88 -8.39
CA SER A 370 16.24 5.56 -9.68
C SER A 370 17.34 6.54 -10.10
N PHE A 371 17.36 7.74 -9.53
CA PHE A 371 18.43 8.72 -9.80
C PHE A 371 19.70 8.45 -8.98
N TYR A 372 19.58 7.73 -7.86
CA TYR A 372 20.68 7.46 -6.94
C TYR A 372 21.19 6.03 -6.98
N MET A 373 20.40 5.12 -7.55
CA MET A 373 20.70 3.68 -7.59
C MET A 373 20.49 3.13 -9.00
N SER A 374 21.29 2.13 -9.37
CA SER A 374 21.20 1.46 -10.66
C SER A 374 21.45 -0.04 -10.55
N GLY A 375 21.04 -0.81 -11.56
CA GLY A 375 21.28 -2.25 -11.63
C GLY A 375 20.54 -3.01 -10.51
N THR A 376 21.19 -4.04 -9.96
CA THR A 376 20.62 -4.89 -8.88
C THR A 376 20.48 -4.15 -7.55
N ALA A 377 21.24 -3.07 -7.32
CA ALA A 377 21.18 -2.26 -6.12
C ALA A 377 19.86 -1.52 -5.97
N ILE A 378 19.16 -1.19 -7.06
CA ILE A 378 17.87 -0.49 -7.00
C ILE A 378 16.80 -1.37 -6.35
N VAL A 379 16.74 -2.66 -6.68
CA VAL A 379 15.73 -3.58 -6.14
C VAL A 379 15.88 -3.73 -4.62
N ALA A 380 17.11 -3.95 -4.17
CA ALA A 380 17.40 -4.05 -2.75
C ALA A 380 17.21 -2.71 -2.02
N GLY A 381 17.59 -1.60 -2.66
CA GLY A 381 17.40 -0.24 -2.11
C GLY A 381 15.92 0.10 -1.95
N LEU A 382 15.08 -0.19 -2.94
CA LEU A 382 13.63 0.01 -2.85
C LEU A 382 13.02 -0.81 -1.71
N ALA A 383 13.43 -2.07 -1.54
CA ALA A 383 12.97 -2.91 -0.44
C ALA A 383 13.36 -2.33 0.93
N ILE A 384 14.60 -1.88 1.10
CA ILE A 384 15.10 -1.28 2.35
C ILE A 384 14.35 0.02 2.66
N ILE A 385 14.19 0.91 1.66
CA ILE A 385 13.43 2.16 1.82
C ILE A 385 12.01 1.82 2.29
N ASN A 386 11.34 0.88 1.61
CA ASN A 386 9.98 0.49 1.93
C ASN A 386 9.87 -0.08 3.34
N SER A 387 10.72 -1.05 3.69
CA SER A 387 10.67 -1.72 5.00
C SER A 387 10.91 -0.74 6.16
N ILE A 388 11.94 0.09 6.09
CA ILE A 388 12.26 1.04 7.17
C ILE A 388 11.21 2.15 7.24
N ALA A 389 10.80 2.72 6.11
CA ALA A 389 9.81 3.79 6.09
C ALA A 389 8.43 3.33 6.59
N ASN A 390 8.04 2.08 6.35
CA ASN A 390 6.79 1.53 6.88
C ASN A 390 6.76 1.45 8.42
N LEU A 391 7.89 1.53 9.11
CA LEU A 391 7.91 1.70 10.56
C LEU A 391 7.24 3.01 11.03
N ALA A 392 7.08 4.01 10.17
CA ALA A 392 6.25 5.17 10.47
C ALA A 392 4.80 4.76 10.79
N GLY A 393 4.29 3.72 10.13
CA GLY A 393 2.98 3.12 10.45
C GLY A 393 2.91 2.47 11.84
N TYR A 394 4.06 2.11 12.42
CA TYR A 394 4.13 1.69 13.83
C TYR A 394 4.06 2.89 14.76
N PHE A 395 4.81 3.94 14.50
CA PHE A 395 4.91 5.08 15.41
C PHE A 395 3.73 6.06 15.33
N ALA A 396 3.22 6.37 14.14
CA ALA A 396 2.21 7.39 13.97
C ALA A 396 0.88 7.08 14.70
N PRO A 397 0.29 5.88 14.58
CA PRO A 397 -0.93 5.55 15.35
C PRO A 397 -0.71 5.57 16.86
N GLN A 398 0.45 5.12 17.34
CA GLN A 398 0.76 5.15 18.77
C GLN A 398 0.86 6.59 19.30
N LEU A 399 1.51 7.49 18.56
CA LEU A 399 1.59 8.91 18.92
C LEU A 399 0.20 9.55 19.01
N LEU A 400 -0.67 9.30 18.01
CA LEU A 400 -2.03 9.83 18.06
C LEU A 400 -2.83 9.25 19.22
N GLY A 401 -2.76 7.94 19.45
CA GLY A 401 -3.45 7.29 20.59
C GLY A 401 -2.95 7.82 21.93
N PHE A 402 -1.65 7.97 22.09
CA PHE A 402 -1.05 8.54 23.30
C PHE A 402 -1.51 9.98 23.56
N PHE A 403 -1.45 10.87 22.56
CA PHE A 403 -1.89 12.25 22.72
C PHE A 403 -3.40 12.35 22.97
N LYS A 404 -4.22 11.55 22.27
CA LYS A 404 -5.66 11.51 22.50
C LYS A 404 -5.97 11.08 23.94
N GLN A 405 -5.30 10.07 24.45
CA GLN A 405 -5.48 9.59 25.82
C GLN A 405 -5.02 10.60 26.86
N SER A 406 -3.88 11.28 26.63
CA SER A 406 -3.26 12.20 27.61
C SER A 406 -3.91 13.58 27.64
N THR A 407 -4.37 14.09 26.47
CA THR A 407 -4.92 15.45 26.34
C THR A 407 -6.43 15.52 26.11
N GLY A 408 -7.06 14.36 25.87
CA GLY A 408 -8.46 14.27 25.48
C GLY A 408 -8.75 14.68 24.02
N GLN A 409 -7.74 15.13 23.25
CA GLN A 409 -7.90 15.69 21.91
C GLN A 409 -6.87 15.14 20.93
N PHE A 410 -7.22 15.08 19.63
CA PHE A 410 -6.27 14.71 18.56
C PHE A 410 -5.35 15.84 18.14
N THR A 411 -5.62 17.08 18.53
CA THR A 411 -4.96 18.29 18.05
C THR A 411 -3.42 18.20 18.11
N THR A 412 -2.87 17.88 19.30
CA THR A 412 -1.41 17.78 19.50
C THR A 412 -0.81 16.69 18.64
N GLY A 413 -1.47 15.53 18.55
CA GLY A 413 -1.02 14.41 17.72
C GLY A 413 -0.98 14.79 16.23
N LEU A 414 -2.04 15.43 15.71
CA LEU A 414 -2.09 15.89 14.33
C LEU A 414 -1.03 16.94 14.01
N ILE A 415 -0.77 17.91 14.92
CA ILE A 415 0.30 18.88 14.75
C ILE A 415 1.67 18.19 14.69
N THR A 416 1.88 17.18 15.55
CA THR A 416 3.15 16.43 15.59
C THR A 416 3.37 15.68 14.27
N ILE A 417 2.35 14.99 13.74
CA ILE A 417 2.45 14.27 12.45
C ILE A 417 2.62 15.27 11.30
N ALA A 418 1.92 16.39 11.32
CA ALA A 418 2.11 17.46 10.32
C ALA A 418 3.55 18.00 10.33
N ALA A 419 4.14 18.20 11.50
CA ALA A 419 5.54 18.62 11.62
C ALA A 419 6.51 17.56 11.05
N VAL A 420 6.24 16.27 11.29
CA VAL A 420 6.99 15.16 10.68
C VAL A 420 6.85 15.20 9.16
N GLU A 421 5.67 15.43 8.62
CA GLU A 421 5.45 15.49 7.17
C GLU A 421 6.07 16.75 6.54
N PHE A 422 6.11 17.89 7.24
CA PHE A 422 6.90 19.06 6.84
C PHE A 422 8.40 18.78 6.81
N LEU A 423 8.89 17.89 7.66
CA LEU A 423 10.29 17.46 7.58
C LEU A 423 10.59 16.75 6.26
N ALA A 424 9.62 16.00 5.68
CA ALA A 424 9.79 15.45 4.33
C ALA A 424 10.01 16.56 3.29
N VAL A 425 9.28 17.68 3.39
CA VAL A 425 9.46 18.84 2.50
C VAL A 425 10.87 19.39 2.62
N ALA A 426 11.32 19.65 3.86
CA ALA A 426 12.64 20.19 4.13
C ALA A 426 13.75 19.27 3.60
N ILE A 427 13.69 17.99 3.90
CA ILE A 427 14.69 17.00 3.44
C ILE A 427 14.67 16.92 1.91
N THR A 428 13.49 16.89 1.27
CA THR A 428 13.39 16.86 -0.19
C THR A 428 14.04 18.08 -0.83
N ILE A 429 13.82 19.27 -0.28
CA ILE A 429 14.40 20.51 -0.82
C ILE A 429 15.90 20.61 -0.55
N LEU A 430 16.37 20.19 0.62
CA LEU A 430 17.76 20.37 1.02
C LEU A 430 18.69 19.26 0.51
N CYS A 431 18.21 18.00 0.52
CA CYS A 431 19.04 16.83 0.23
C CYS A 431 18.93 16.34 -1.22
N ILE A 432 17.78 16.56 -1.91
CA ILE A 432 17.61 16.17 -3.30
C ILE A 432 18.00 17.35 -4.19
N ARG A 433 19.18 17.29 -4.81
CA ARG A 433 19.68 18.38 -5.66
C ARG A 433 19.23 18.22 -7.11
N LYS A 434 18.97 19.33 -7.80
CA LYS A 434 18.60 19.32 -9.23
C LYS A 434 19.70 18.69 -10.10
N SER A 435 20.97 18.87 -9.72
CA SER A 435 22.11 18.26 -10.41
C SER A 435 22.14 16.73 -10.37
N ASP A 436 21.50 16.12 -9.36
CA ASP A 436 21.46 14.67 -9.20
C ASP A 436 20.37 14.05 -10.10
N LEU A 437 19.36 14.86 -10.49
CA LEU A 437 18.23 14.46 -11.31
C LEU A 437 18.47 14.66 -12.82
N SER A 438 19.58 15.30 -13.19
CA SER A 438 19.95 15.57 -14.61
C SER A 438 20.91 14.52 -15.21
N LYS A 439 21.21 13.47 -14.46
CA LYS A 439 22.05 12.33 -14.90
C LYS A 439 21.17 11.16 -15.35
#